data_e54b67d1cb62f010086d3e4453641c0e
#
_entry.id   e54b67d1cb62f010086d3e4453641c0e
#
_cell.length_a   1.000
_cell.length_b   1.000
_cell.length_c   1.000
_cell.angle_alpha   90.00
_cell.angle_beta   90.00
_cell.angle_gamma   90.00
#
_symmetry.space_group_name_H-M   'P 1'
#
loop_
_entity.id
_entity.type
_entity.pdbx_description
1 polymer ?
#
loop_
_entity_poly.entity_id
_entity_poly.type
_entity_poly.pdbx_seq_one_letter_code
_entity_poly.pdbx_strand_id
1 'polypeptide(L)'
;MENKREGNIYDKIVKENIESIIPALMNSVLKFKVLESTVIREKLQQTKEKEADVLRIITDPSGNKFILHLEFQVDDYKKMVYRMIDYWGLLKSKYSYPVRQFVIFIGDKEPTMKTVLSEDGNYFQFQLINVTQFHYTQFLNSSNPEEIILAVLGDFGKESPASALSQIIQRLQETKTDQTTLQKHFRQLRILAKLRTLDGSGQPFKI
;
A
#
# COMPACT_ATOMS: atom_id res chain seq x y z
N MET A 1 -10.12 9.14 -23.11
CA MET A 1 -9.64 10.26 -22.25
C MET A 1 -10.18 10.19 -20.82
N GLU A 2 -11.30 9.55 -20.55
CA GLU A 2 -11.85 9.34 -19.20
C GLU A 2 -10.97 8.49 -18.27
N ASN A 3 -10.43 7.37 -18.75
CA ASN A 3 -9.60 6.46 -17.93
C ASN A 3 -8.33 7.12 -17.34
N LYS A 4 -7.77 8.15 -17.97
CA LYS A 4 -6.58 8.87 -17.43
C LYS A 4 -6.94 9.86 -16.31
N ARG A 5 -8.17 10.38 -16.29
CA ARG A 5 -8.64 11.26 -15.20
C ARG A 5 -9.04 10.49 -13.96
N GLU A 6 -9.63 9.32 -14.11
CA GLU A 6 -9.99 8.46 -12.99
C GLU A 6 -8.75 7.92 -12.27
N GLY A 7 -7.73 7.42 -12.99
CA GLY A 7 -6.47 6.99 -12.38
C GLY A 7 -5.80 8.09 -11.55
N ASN A 8 -5.81 9.34 -12.00
CA ASN A 8 -5.25 10.47 -11.24
C ASN A 8 -6.03 10.82 -9.96
N ILE A 9 -7.36 10.62 -9.97
CA ILE A 9 -8.21 10.86 -8.78
C ILE A 9 -7.98 9.76 -7.74
N TYR A 10 -7.86 8.51 -8.17
CA TYR A 10 -7.59 7.39 -7.28
C TYR A 10 -6.20 7.47 -6.66
N ASP A 11 -5.15 7.78 -7.44
CA ASP A 11 -3.79 8.02 -6.93
C ASP A 11 -3.77 9.10 -5.84
N LYS A 12 -4.44 10.22 -6.06
CA LYS A 12 -4.53 11.30 -5.07
C LYS A 12 -5.26 10.87 -3.81
N ILE A 13 -6.39 10.16 -3.96
CA ILE A 13 -7.20 9.69 -2.84
C ILE A 13 -6.45 8.62 -2.04
N VAL A 14 -5.74 7.72 -2.71
CA VAL A 14 -4.89 6.70 -2.06
C VAL A 14 -3.78 7.39 -1.27
N LYS A 15 -3.05 8.32 -1.88
CA LYS A 15 -1.97 9.08 -1.22
C LYS A 15 -2.44 9.84 0.01
N GLU A 16 -3.57 10.54 -0.07
CA GLU A 16 -4.12 11.31 1.06
C GLU A 16 -4.61 10.45 2.23
N ASN A 17 -5.06 9.24 1.95
CA ASN A 17 -5.66 8.37 2.99
C ASN A 17 -4.73 7.24 3.45
N ILE A 18 -3.73 6.87 2.66
CA ILE A 18 -2.75 5.83 2.97
C ILE A 18 -1.76 6.29 4.06
N GLU A 19 -1.43 7.56 4.14
CA GLU A 19 -0.46 8.07 5.12
C GLU A 19 -0.74 7.61 6.55
N SER A 20 -2.00 7.61 6.98
CA SER A 20 -2.37 7.14 8.32
C SER A 20 -2.31 5.60 8.46
N ILE A 21 -2.38 4.87 7.36
CA ILE A 21 -2.35 3.41 7.32
C ILE A 21 -0.91 2.87 7.23
N ILE A 22 0.06 3.71 6.81
CA ILE A 22 1.46 3.29 6.65
C ILE A 22 2.05 2.64 7.91
N PRO A 23 1.87 3.18 9.13
CA PRO A 23 2.40 2.52 10.34
C PRO A 23 1.82 1.11 10.53
N ALA A 24 0.52 0.93 10.31
CA ALA A 24 -0.14 -0.37 10.39
C ALA A 24 0.40 -1.34 9.32
N LEU A 25 0.57 -0.88 8.10
CA LEU A 25 1.12 -1.65 7.00
C LEU A 25 2.57 -2.07 7.28
N MET A 26 3.41 -1.16 7.79
CA MET A 26 4.78 -1.48 8.21
C MET A 26 4.82 -2.58 9.27
N ASN A 27 3.95 -2.50 10.26
CA ASN A 27 3.89 -3.46 11.35
C ASN A 27 3.28 -4.81 10.93
N SER A 28 2.10 -4.79 10.32
CA SER A 28 1.27 -5.99 10.10
C SER A 28 1.63 -6.74 8.82
N VAL A 29 2.06 -6.03 7.77
CA VAL A 29 2.37 -6.60 6.45
C VAL A 29 3.88 -6.74 6.25
N LEU A 30 4.63 -5.65 6.41
CA LEU A 30 6.07 -5.62 6.16
C LEU A 30 6.89 -6.15 7.35
N LYS A 31 6.26 -6.33 8.52
CA LYS A 31 6.88 -6.84 9.76
C LYS A 31 8.09 -6.02 10.22
N PHE A 32 8.06 -4.70 10.01
CA PHE A 32 9.10 -3.80 10.51
C PHE A 32 8.76 -3.30 11.90
N LYS A 33 9.74 -3.38 12.80
CA LYS A 33 9.73 -2.63 14.07
C LYS A 33 10.34 -1.26 13.78
N VAL A 34 9.57 -0.21 14.03
CA VAL A 34 9.95 1.17 13.72
C VAL A 34 10.09 1.95 15.02
N LEU A 35 11.24 2.60 15.22
CA LEU A 35 11.44 3.55 16.29
C LEU A 35 11.02 4.96 15.84
N GLU A 36 11.46 5.36 14.65
CA GLU A 36 11.18 6.67 14.07
C GLU A 36 10.95 6.54 12.57
N SER A 37 10.04 7.38 12.02
CA SER A 37 9.74 7.43 10.60
C SER A 37 9.61 8.87 10.14
N THR A 38 10.45 9.29 9.19
CA THR A 38 10.43 10.63 8.61
C THR A 38 10.04 10.55 7.14
N VAL A 39 9.03 11.33 6.72
CA VAL A 39 8.57 11.42 5.33
C VAL A 39 9.63 12.14 4.49
N ILE A 40 10.01 11.55 3.36
CA ILE A 40 10.82 12.22 2.35
C ILE A 40 9.86 12.94 1.39
N ARG A 41 9.85 14.27 1.43
CA ARG A 41 9.02 15.13 0.57
C ARG A 41 9.85 15.73 -0.54
N GLU A 42 10.35 14.91 -1.44
CA GLU A 42 11.14 15.40 -2.56
C GLU A 42 10.55 14.95 -3.89
N LYS A 43 10.48 15.90 -4.81
CA LYS A 43 10.21 15.57 -6.21
C LYS A 43 11.49 14.99 -6.79
N LEU A 44 11.48 13.70 -7.08
CA LEU A 44 12.55 13.03 -7.80
C LEU A 44 12.44 13.43 -9.29
N GLN A 45 13.05 14.59 -9.63
CA GLN A 45 12.99 15.14 -10.98
C GLN A 45 13.96 14.42 -11.92
N GLN A 46 13.44 13.65 -12.84
CA GLN A 46 13.97 13.49 -14.21
C GLN A 46 12.78 13.64 -15.16
N THR A 47 12.87 14.49 -16.18
CA THR A 47 11.99 14.79 -17.34
C THR A 47 10.51 14.33 -17.36
N LYS A 48 10.06 13.50 -16.43
CA LYS A 48 8.69 13.20 -16.00
C LYS A 48 8.71 13.21 -14.48
N GLU A 49 7.85 14.03 -13.86
CA GLU A 49 7.65 14.00 -12.42
C GLU A 49 7.22 12.56 -12.02
N LYS A 50 8.19 11.79 -11.51
CA LYS A 50 7.93 10.51 -10.86
C LYS A 50 7.78 10.80 -9.38
N GLU A 51 6.61 10.61 -8.85
CA GLU A 51 6.34 10.73 -7.43
C GLU A 51 6.12 9.31 -6.89
N ALA A 52 6.94 8.92 -5.89
CA ALA A 52 6.74 7.67 -5.18
C ALA A 52 5.47 7.75 -4.31
N ASP A 53 4.74 6.64 -4.20
CA ASP A 53 3.53 6.62 -3.37
C ASP A 53 3.87 6.80 -1.90
N VAL A 54 4.92 6.10 -1.42
CA VAL A 54 5.45 6.29 -0.06
C VAL A 54 6.97 6.27 -0.08
N LEU A 55 7.57 7.30 0.51
CA LEU A 55 9.01 7.39 0.68
C LEU A 55 9.34 7.90 2.08
N ARG A 56 10.04 7.08 2.88
CA ARG A 56 10.35 7.39 4.28
C ARG A 56 11.77 6.98 4.67
N ILE A 57 12.41 7.75 5.54
CA ILE A 57 13.58 7.28 6.30
C ILE A 57 13.05 6.62 7.57
N ILE A 58 13.41 5.37 7.76
CA ILE A 58 13.04 4.56 8.92
C ILE A 58 14.25 4.38 9.81
N THR A 59 14.08 4.59 11.10
CA THR A 59 15.04 4.21 12.13
C THR A 59 14.48 2.99 12.87
N ASP A 60 15.21 1.88 12.86
CA ASP A 60 14.83 0.67 13.59
C ASP A 60 15.16 0.81 15.10
N PRO A 61 14.70 -0.09 15.97
CA PRO A 61 14.98 -0.03 17.40
C PRO A 61 16.46 -0.13 17.77
N SER A 62 17.31 -0.61 16.86
CA SER A 62 18.78 -0.67 17.03
C SER A 62 19.47 0.61 16.56
N GLY A 63 18.71 1.63 16.09
CA GLY A 63 19.25 2.89 15.59
C GLY A 63 19.72 2.85 14.13
N ASN A 64 19.59 1.73 13.42
CA ASN A 64 19.95 1.66 12.01
C ASN A 64 18.93 2.40 11.15
N LYS A 65 19.43 3.11 10.15
CA LYS A 65 18.58 3.87 9.21
C LYS A 65 18.55 3.21 7.85
N PHE A 66 17.34 3.19 7.24
CA PHE A 66 17.14 2.79 5.85
C PHE A 66 16.01 3.62 5.20
N ILE A 67 16.01 3.66 3.88
CA ILE A 67 14.91 4.25 3.11
C ILE A 67 13.90 3.15 2.80
N LEU A 68 12.65 3.38 3.19
CA LEU A 68 11.50 2.59 2.78
C LEU A 68 10.85 3.27 1.58
N HIS A 69 10.76 2.55 0.48
CA HIS A 69 10.04 2.94 -0.73
C HIS A 69 8.92 1.94 -1.01
N LEU A 70 7.67 2.42 -1.04
CA LEU A 70 6.50 1.62 -1.38
C LEU A 70 5.83 2.18 -2.62
N GLU A 71 5.40 1.28 -3.51
CA GLU A 71 4.50 1.56 -4.64
C GLU A 71 3.25 0.69 -4.52
N PHE A 72 2.08 1.26 -4.75
CA PHE A 72 0.82 0.52 -4.76
C PHE A 72 0.38 0.24 -6.20
N GLN A 73 0.00 -0.99 -6.49
CA GLN A 73 -0.42 -1.41 -7.82
C GLN A 73 -1.74 -2.19 -7.76
N VAL A 74 -2.66 -1.84 -8.63
CA VAL A 74 -3.92 -2.57 -8.85
C VAL A 74 -3.77 -3.53 -10.03
N ASP A 75 -3.01 -3.13 -11.05
CA ASP A 75 -2.78 -3.88 -12.27
C ASP A 75 -1.32 -4.31 -12.42
N ASP A 76 -1.10 -5.39 -13.18
CA ASP A 76 0.23 -5.84 -13.57
C ASP A 76 0.93 -4.80 -14.46
N TYR A 77 1.96 -4.18 -13.92
CA TYR A 77 2.81 -3.26 -14.68
C TYR A 77 4.09 -3.94 -15.12
N LYS A 78 4.16 -4.40 -16.38
CA LYS A 78 5.28 -5.16 -16.94
C LYS A 78 6.65 -4.46 -16.83
N LYS A 79 6.67 -3.14 -16.74
CA LYS A 79 7.89 -2.34 -16.61
C LYS A 79 8.19 -1.95 -15.15
N MET A 80 7.54 -2.59 -14.17
CA MET A 80 7.71 -2.24 -12.75
C MET A 80 9.15 -2.37 -12.29
N VAL A 81 9.86 -3.41 -12.73
CA VAL A 81 11.26 -3.62 -12.34
C VAL A 81 12.14 -2.43 -12.75
N TYR A 82 11.95 -1.89 -13.94
CA TYR A 82 12.71 -0.72 -14.40
C TYR A 82 12.33 0.56 -13.63
N ARG A 83 11.05 0.72 -13.31
CA ARG A 83 10.58 1.83 -12.46
C ARG A 83 11.25 1.78 -11.08
N MET A 84 11.33 0.59 -10.49
CA MET A 84 11.95 0.41 -9.17
C MET A 84 13.48 0.62 -9.22
N ILE A 85 14.16 0.22 -10.30
CA ILE A 85 15.58 0.51 -10.53
C ILE A 85 15.81 2.03 -10.61
N ASP A 86 15.00 2.75 -11.38
CA ASP A 86 15.12 4.19 -11.53
C ASP A 86 15.04 4.89 -10.16
N TYR A 87 14.05 4.54 -9.34
CA TYR A 87 13.94 5.07 -7.98
C TYR A 87 15.13 4.68 -7.10
N TRP A 88 15.58 3.43 -7.19
CA TRP A 88 16.73 2.98 -6.41
C TRP A 88 17.98 3.79 -6.75
N GLY A 89 18.27 3.99 -8.04
CA GLY A 89 19.40 4.78 -8.50
C GLY A 89 19.35 6.23 -7.99
N LEU A 90 18.19 6.89 -8.12
CA LEU A 90 17.99 8.25 -7.63
C LEU A 90 18.17 8.35 -6.10
N LEU A 91 17.60 7.41 -5.36
CA LEU A 91 17.71 7.39 -3.89
C LEU A 91 19.15 7.11 -3.45
N LYS A 92 19.84 6.19 -4.10
CA LYS A 92 21.25 5.87 -3.79
C LYS A 92 22.21 6.99 -4.16
N SER A 93 21.93 7.74 -5.22
CA SER A 93 22.76 8.92 -5.57
C SER A 93 22.61 10.06 -4.55
N LYS A 94 21.48 10.13 -3.85
CA LYS A 94 21.15 11.23 -2.94
C LYS A 94 21.37 10.89 -1.46
N TYR A 95 21.13 9.64 -1.10
CA TYR A 95 21.18 9.18 0.29
C TYR A 95 22.15 8.01 0.46
N SER A 96 22.93 8.03 1.51
CA SER A 96 23.87 6.94 1.86
C SER A 96 23.22 5.74 2.54
N TYR A 97 21.91 5.82 2.82
CA TYR A 97 21.18 4.74 3.51
C TYR A 97 20.87 3.55 2.60
N PRO A 98 20.78 2.33 3.15
CA PRO A 98 20.18 1.21 2.43
C PRO A 98 18.77 1.56 1.96
N VAL A 99 18.38 1.05 0.78
CA VAL A 99 17.03 1.25 0.22
C VAL A 99 16.31 -0.09 0.21
N ARG A 100 15.13 -0.15 0.84
CA ARG A 100 14.23 -1.30 0.84
C ARG A 100 12.99 -0.93 0.06
N GLN A 101 12.74 -1.68 -1.04
CA GLN A 101 11.67 -1.39 -1.98
C GLN A 101 10.64 -2.50 -2.01
N PHE A 102 9.38 -2.10 -1.94
CA PHE A 102 8.24 -3.00 -1.99
C PHE A 102 7.20 -2.48 -2.98
N VAL A 103 6.61 -3.40 -3.72
CA VAL A 103 5.36 -3.18 -4.43
C VAL A 103 4.26 -3.88 -3.67
N ILE A 104 3.25 -3.14 -3.26
CA ILE A 104 2.05 -3.66 -2.60
C ILE A 104 0.99 -3.82 -3.69
N PHE A 105 0.73 -5.05 -4.07
CA PHE A 105 -0.28 -5.37 -5.06
C PHE A 105 -1.63 -5.56 -4.36
N ILE A 106 -2.61 -4.77 -4.76
CA ILE A 106 -3.96 -4.72 -4.18
C ILE A 106 -5.05 -5.12 -5.17
N GLY A 107 -4.65 -5.60 -6.36
CA GLY A 107 -5.58 -6.14 -7.36
C GLY A 107 -6.12 -7.52 -6.99
N ASP A 108 -7.23 -7.93 -7.61
CA ASP A 108 -7.89 -9.21 -7.33
C ASP A 108 -7.23 -10.41 -8.04
N LYS A 109 -6.35 -10.16 -9.02
CA LYS A 109 -5.63 -11.21 -9.75
C LYS A 109 -4.25 -11.43 -9.16
N GLU A 110 -3.72 -12.65 -9.31
CA GLU A 110 -2.33 -12.91 -8.98
C GLU A 110 -1.41 -12.06 -9.87
N PRO A 111 -0.50 -11.26 -9.27
CA PRO A 111 0.43 -10.45 -10.03
C PRO A 111 1.46 -11.31 -10.75
N THR A 112 1.74 -10.98 -12.01
CA THR A 112 2.71 -11.69 -12.87
C THR A 112 3.90 -10.81 -13.24
N MET A 113 4.00 -9.60 -12.70
CA MET A 113 5.09 -8.65 -12.99
C MET A 113 6.45 -9.22 -12.56
N LYS A 114 7.46 -8.97 -13.37
CA LYS A 114 8.84 -9.36 -13.04
C LYS A 114 9.35 -8.54 -11.85
N THR A 115 9.85 -9.22 -10.83
CA THR A 115 10.43 -8.62 -9.62
C THR A 115 11.96 -8.59 -9.65
N VAL A 116 12.56 -9.30 -10.60
CA VAL A 116 14.01 -9.45 -10.73
C VAL A 116 14.43 -9.03 -12.13
N LEU A 117 15.51 -8.27 -12.22
CA LEU A 117 16.30 -8.07 -13.41
C LEU A 117 17.70 -8.64 -13.20
N SER A 118 18.12 -9.54 -14.08
CA SER A 118 19.45 -10.14 -14.04
C SER A 118 19.96 -10.21 -15.48
N GLU A 119 20.89 -9.33 -15.83
CA GLU A 119 21.44 -9.19 -17.18
C GLU A 119 22.92 -8.79 -17.10
N ASP A 120 23.81 -9.47 -17.80
CA ASP A 120 25.22 -9.12 -17.96
C ASP A 120 25.97 -8.75 -16.67
N GLY A 121 25.75 -9.55 -15.61
CA GLY A 121 26.38 -9.33 -14.32
C GLY A 121 25.70 -8.27 -13.44
N ASN A 122 24.69 -7.60 -13.93
CA ASN A 122 23.85 -6.70 -13.15
C ASN A 122 22.70 -7.48 -12.51
N TYR A 123 22.44 -7.22 -11.24
CA TYR A 123 21.33 -7.84 -10.49
C TYR A 123 20.56 -6.78 -9.73
N PHE A 124 19.25 -6.78 -9.88
CA PHE A 124 18.34 -5.96 -9.13
C PHE A 124 17.08 -6.74 -8.76
N GLN A 125 16.59 -6.54 -7.54
CA GLN A 125 15.37 -7.16 -7.06
C GLN A 125 14.61 -6.20 -6.15
N PHE A 126 13.27 -6.23 -6.25
CA PHE A 126 12.37 -5.64 -5.26
C PHE A 126 11.42 -6.71 -4.70
N GLN A 127 10.75 -6.41 -3.58
CA GLN A 127 9.78 -7.32 -2.97
C GLN A 127 8.37 -6.98 -3.44
N LEU A 128 7.66 -8.00 -3.94
CA LEU A 128 6.25 -7.90 -4.32
C LEU A 128 5.42 -8.58 -3.23
N ILE A 129 4.48 -7.83 -2.66
CA ILE A 129 3.55 -8.33 -1.65
C ILE A 129 2.15 -8.26 -2.24
N ASN A 130 1.54 -9.41 -2.47
CA ASN A 130 0.13 -9.50 -2.80
C ASN A 130 -0.69 -9.47 -1.50
N VAL A 131 -1.53 -8.46 -1.31
CA VAL A 131 -2.31 -8.30 -0.07
C VAL A 131 -3.33 -9.42 0.10
N THR A 132 -3.77 -10.05 -0.98
CA THR A 132 -4.68 -11.20 -0.93
C THR A 132 -4.05 -12.47 -0.34
N GLN A 133 -2.74 -12.49 -0.07
CA GLN A 133 -2.10 -13.58 0.69
C GLN A 133 -2.44 -13.55 2.17
N PHE A 134 -2.98 -12.44 2.67
CA PHE A 134 -3.36 -12.28 4.07
C PHE A 134 -4.88 -12.45 4.20
N HIS A 135 -5.30 -13.41 5.01
CA HIS A 135 -6.73 -13.56 5.31
C HIS A 135 -7.22 -12.35 6.11
N TYR A 136 -8.35 -11.77 5.73
CA TYR A 136 -8.88 -10.52 6.29
C TYR A 136 -9.04 -10.55 7.81
N THR A 137 -9.33 -11.71 8.39
CA THR A 137 -9.48 -11.88 9.85
C THR A 137 -8.20 -11.60 10.63
N GLN A 138 -7.03 -11.70 10.01
CA GLN A 138 -5.76 -11.35 10.66
C GLN A 138 -5.73 -9.87 11.07
N PHE A 139 -6.37 -9.02 10.28
CA PHE A 139 -6.48 -7.60 10.55
C PHE A 139 -7.64 -7.25 11.48
N LEU A 140 -8.73 -8.04 11.45
CA LEU A 140 -9.89 -7.82 12.33
C LEU A 140 -9.56 -7.96 13.82
N ASN A 141 -8.61 -8.80 14.16
CA ASN A 141 -8.20 -9.05 15.54
C ASN A 141 -7.40 -7.92 16.17
N SER A 142 -7.03 -6.90 15.38
CA SER A 142 -6.30 -5.73 15.88
C SER A 142 -7.20 -4.84 16.74
N SER A 143 -6.60 -4.15 17.69
CA SER A 143 -7.22 -3.02 18.40
C SER A 143 -7.00 -1.68 17.70
N ASN A 144 -6.16 -1.66 16.67
CA ASN A 144 -5.83 -0.47 15.90
C ASN A 144 -6.79 -0.32 14.71
N PRO A 145 -7.63 0.73 14.65
CA PRO A 145 -8.57 0.95 13.55
C PRO A 145 -7.93 0.98 12.17
N GLU A 146 -6.71 1.51 12.04
CA GLU A 146 -5.99 1.56 10.79
C GLU A 146 -5.59 0.16 10.29
N GLU A 147 -5.30 -0.79 11.18
CA GLU A 147 -5.08 -2.19 10.81
C GLU A 147 -6.39 -2.87 10.42
N ILE A 148 -7.49 -2.61 11.15
CA ILE A 148 -8.80 -3.16 10.82
C ILE A 148 -9.23 -2.73 9.40
N ILE A 149 -8.95 -1.50 9.00
CA ILE A 149 -9.23 -1.00 7.64
C ILE A 149 -8.50 -1.83 6.56
N LEU A 150 -7.26 -2.30 6.83
CA LEU A 150 -6.52 -3.12 5.88
C LEU A 150 -7.22 -4.46 5.58
N ALA A 151 -8.11 -4.92 6.45
CA ALA A 151 -8.88 -6.15 6.25
C ALA A 151 -9.65 -6.15 4.91
N VAL A 152 -10.09 -4.97 4.42
CA VAL A 152 -10.81 -4.85 3.15
C VAL A 152 -9.97 -5.28 1.94
N LEU A 153 -8.66 -5.21 2.05
CA LEU A 153 -7.72 -5.61 1.00
C LEU A 153 -7.36 -7.10 1.06
N GLY A 154 -7.60 -7.76 2.20
CA GLY A 154 -7.24 -9.16 2.43
C GLY A 154 -8.13 -10.16 1.67
N ASP A 155 -7.74 -11.43 1.70
CA ASP A 155 -8.56 -12.53 1.20
C ASP A 155 -9.75 -12.78 2.14
N PHE A 156 -10.96 -12.78 1.60
CA PHE A 156 -12.19 -13.09 2.36
C PHE A 156 -12.47 -14.59 2.47
N GLY A 157 -11.69 -15.43 1.80
CA GLY A 157 -11.87 -16.87 1.80
C GLY A 157 -13.23 -17.27 1.24
N LYS A 158 -14.05 -17.93 2.08
CA LYS A 158 -15.41 -18.36 1.72
C LYS A 158 -16.49 -17.32 2.04
N GLU A 159 -16.14 -16.23 2.71
CA GLU A 159 -17.08 -15.18 3.07
C GLU A 159 -17.49 -14.36 1.83
N SER A 160 -18.75 -13.98 1.76
CA SER A 160 -19.18 -13.03 0.75
C SER A 160 -18.56 -11.66 1.05
N PRO A 161 -18.25 -10.85 0.01
CA PRO A 161 -17.75 -9.50 0.21
C PRO A 161 -18.63 -8.65 1.13
N ALA A 162 -19.95 -8.81 1.06
CA ALA A 162 -20.90 -8.09 1.91
C ALA A 162 -20.79 -8.52 3.39
N SER A 163 -20.64 -9.84 3.65
CA SER A 163 -20.46 -10.37 5.01
C SER A 163 -19.14 -9.88 5.60
N ALA A 164 -18.04 -10.01 4.87
CA ALA A 164 -16.73 -9.56 5.32
C ALA A 164 -16.73 -8.05 5.62
N LEU A 165 -17.33 -7.25 4.74
CA LEU A 165 -17.42 -5.80 4.93
C LEU A 165 -18.26 -5.44 6.16
N SER A 166 -19.37 -6.15 6.40
CA SER A 166 -20.19 -5.95 7.60
C SER A 166 -19.39 -6.22 8.88
N GLN A 167 -18.59 -7.28 8.91
CA GLN A 167 -17.71 -7.60 10.03
C GLN A 167 -16.64 -6.50 10.25
N ILE A 168 -16.04 -5.99 9.18
CA ILE A 168 -15.05 -4.91 9.25
C ILE A 168 -15.69 -3.65 9.83
N ILE A 169 -16.87 -3.26 9.33
CA ILE A 169 -17.62 -2.09 9.82
C ILE A 169 -17.97 -2.25 11.29
N GLN A 170 -18.53 -3.40 11.68
CA GLN A 170 -18.85 -3.69 13.06
C GLN A 170 -17.61 -3.57 13.96
N ARG A 171 -16.50 -4.17 13.54
CA ARG A 171 -15.26 -4.12 14.31
C ARG A 171 -14.71 -2.70 14.46
N LEU A 172 -14.81 -1.87 13.43
CA LEU A 172 -14.46 -0.44 13.51
C LEU A 172 -15.35 0.32 14.51
N GLN A 173 -16.65 0.04 14.54
CA GLN A 173 -17.58 0.65 15.49
C GLN A 173 -17.31 0.27 16.95
N GLU A 174 -16.77 -0.93 17.19
CA GLU A 174 -16.37 -1.40 18.51
C GLU A 174 -15.10 -0.69 19.02
N THR A 175 -14.34 -0.04 18.16
CA THR A 175 -13.18 0.73 18.59
C THR A 175 -13.63 1.98 19.35
N LYS A 176 -12.98 2.27 20.48
CA LYS A 176 -13.28 3.47 21.30
C LYS A 176 -12.75 4.74 20.64
N THR A 177 -13.24 5.03 19.45
CA THR A 177 -12.83 6.20 18.65
C THR A 177 -13.91 7.27 18.70
N ASP A 178 -13.55 8.54 18.71
CA ASP A 178 -14.52 9.63 18.58
C ASP A 178 -15.23 9.58 17.21
N GLN A 179 -16.41 10.22 17.15
CA GLN A 179 -17.26 10.14 15.96
C GLN A 179 -16.60 10.70 14.70
N THR A 180 -15.79 11.76 14.82
CA THR A 180 -15.10 12.39 13.70
C THR A 180 -14.04 11.45 13.12
N THR A 181 -13.25 10.83 13.98
CA THR A 181 -12.23 9.85 13.61
C THR A 181 -12.87 8.60 13.01
N LEU A 182 -13.99 8.12 13.54
CA LEU A 182 -14.72 6.99 12.99
C LEU A 182 -15.24 7.28 11.58
N GLN A 183 -15.78 8.48 11.32
CA GLN A 183 -16.17 8.89 9.97
C GLN A 183 -14.98 8.92 8.99
N LYS A 184 -13.80 9.37 9.45
CA LYS A 184 -12.57 9.31 8.66
C LYS A 184 -12.23 7.86 8.31
N HIS A 185 -12.30 6.92 9.26
CA HIS A 185 -12.04 5.51 9.03
C HIS A 185 -13.03 4.89 8.03
N PHE A 186 -14.32 5.20 8.11
CA PHE A 186 -15.29 4.75 7.12
C PHE A 186 -15.02 5.31 5.73
N ARG A 187 -14.58 6.56 5.64
CA ARG A 187 -14.17 7.14 4.36
C ARG A 187 -12.98 6.40 3.75
N GLN A 188 -11.96 6.08 4.57
CA GLN A 188 -10.79 5.32 4.15
C GLN A 188 -11.17 3.91 3.71
N LEU A 189 -11.99 3.21 4.50
CA LEU A 189 -12.51 1.89 4.17
C LEU A 189 -13.22 1.89 2.82
N ARG A 190 -14.09 2.88 2.58
CA ARG A 190 -14.83 3.02 1.32
C ARG A 190 -13.90 3.23 0.13
N ILE A 191 -12.82 3.98 0.30
CA ILE A 191 -11.83 4.24 -0.76
C ILE A 191 -11.08 2.97 -1.11
N LEU A 192 -10.58 2.24 -0.11
CA LEU A 192 -9.86 0.98 -0.32
C LEU A 192 -10.77 -0.11 -0.88
N ALA A 193 -12.03 -0.20 -0.44
CA ALA A 193 -13.01 -1.11 -1.00
C ALA A 193 -13.27 -0.85 -2.50
N LYS A 194 -13.30 0.42 -2.92
CA LYS A 194 -13.43 0.78 -4.34
C LYS A 194 -12.21 0.37 -5.18
N LEU A 195 -11.00 0.46 -4.62
CA LEU A 195 -9.79 0.01 -5.33
C LEU A 195 -9.85 -1.48 -5.67
N ARG A 196 -10.43 -2.27 -4.79
CA ARG A 196 -10.59 -3.71 -5.01
C ARG A 196 -11.65 -4.07 -6.05
N THR A 197 -12.66 -3.21 -6.25
CA THR A 197 -13.78 -3.48 -7.19
C THR A 197 -13.55 -2.93 -8.59
N LEU A 198 -12.48 -2.17 -8.83
CA LEU A 198 -12.24 -1.48 -10.10
C LEU A 198 -11.74 -2.38 -11.24
N ASP A 199 -11.43 -3.64 -11.00
CA ASP A 199 -10.92 -4.54 -12.03
C ASP A 199 -11.97 -5.48 -12.64
N GLY A 200 -13.22 -5.14 -12.61
CA GLY A 200 -14.20 -5.72 -13.51
C GLY A 200 -15.31 -6.60 -12.92
N SER A 201 -15.49 -6.67 -11.61
CA SER A 201 -16.64 -7.39 -11.02
C SER A 201 -17.96 -6.63 -11.02
N GLY A 202 -17.98 -5.38 -11.53
CA GLY A 202 -19.17 -4.66 -11.98
C GLY A 202 -20.32 -4.43 -10.98
N GLN A 203 -20.15 -4.76 -9.72
CA GLN A 203 -21.17 -4.53 -8.70
C GLN A 203 -20.75 -3.37 -7.77
N PRO A 204 -21.46 -2.22 -7.79
CA PRO A 204 -21.17 -1.16 -6.84
C PRO A 204 -21.55 -1.61 -5.43
N PHE A 205 -20.60 -1.63 -4.51
CA PHE A 205 -20.91 -1.73 -3.09
C PHE A 205 -21.80 -0.56 -2.69
N LYS A 206 -23.06 -0.85 -2.39
CA LYS A 206 -23.93 0.09 -1.66
C LYS A 206 -23.61 -0.04 -0.18
N ILE A 207 -22.96 0.97 0.36
CA ILE A 207 -22.86 1.21 1.80
C ILE A 207 -24.00 2.14 2.19
#